data_ee72780748df38f364def2367cd56527
#
_entry.id   ee72780748df38f364def2367cd56527
#
_cell.length_a   1.000
_cell.length_b   1.000
_cell.length_c   1.000
_cell.angle_alpha   90.00
_cell.angle_beta   90.00
_cell.angle_gamma   90.00
#
_symmetry.space_group_name_H-M   'P 1'
#
loop_
_entity.id
_entity.type
_entity.pdbx_description
1 polymer ?
#
loop_
_entity_poly.entity_id
_entity_poly.type
_entity_poly.pdbx_seq_one_letter_code
_entity_poly.pdbx_strand_id
1 'polypeptide(L)'
;KAEHGLELVGLSGFGYRLPSELSGGQQQRVAVARAIVLEPEVLLLDEPLSNLDAKLRRHVREEIRQIQQRLGLTAVYVTHDQEEAMAVSDRIIVMKNAEIAQEGSPSDLYEAPNSAFIADFIGDANLAACEIKTILDGMATVQMNDQSHMVRGGGLRVGPAQMVMRPHHLLLAKPNTSGIAGQVAYAAYLGKEIQYTVESELGSLFVISNVVEQPFKQGDAVSVQLNTDLARLVPA
;
A
#
# COMPACT_ATOMS: atom_id res chain seq x y z
N LYS A 1 16.51 -19.30 30.26
CA LYS A 1 15.51 -19.01 29.21
C LYS A 1 15.22 -17.52 29.06
N ALA A 2 14.90 -16.76 30.15
CA ALA A 2 14.57 -15.32 30.04
C ALA A 2 15.72 -14.50 29.45
N GLU A 3 16.97 -14.65 29.97
CA GLU A 3 18.15 -13.95 29.43
C GLU A 3 18.38 -14.29 27.96
N HIS A 4 18.23 -15.56 27.57
CA HIS A 4 18.34 -15.99 26.19
C HIS A 4 17.26 -15.35 25.30
N GLY A 5 16.00 -15.28 25.80
CA GLY A 5 14.94 -14.58 25.07
C GLY A 5 15.24 -13.10 24.86
N LEU A 6 15.79 -12.41 25.85
CA LEU A 6 16.21 -11.02 25.75
C LEU A 6 17.39 -10.84 24.78
N GLU A 7 18.33 -11.75 24.76
CA GLU A 7 19.46 -11.76 23.81
C GLU A 7 18.96 -11.87 22.35
N LEU A 8 18.00 -12.76 22.09
CA LEU A 8 17.41 -12.94 20.76
C LEU A 8 16.79 -11.66 20.18
N VAL A 9 16.28 -10.79 21.03
CA VAL A 9 15.68 -9.49 20.64
C VAL A 9 16.61 -8.30 20.85
N GLY A 10 17.93 -8.53 21.09
CA GLY A 10 18.92 -7.47 21.24
C GLY A 10 18.79 -6.67 22.55
N LEU A 11 18.27 -7.28 23.61
CA LEU A 11 18.12 -6.69 24.94
C LEU A 11 18.96 -7.41 26.00
N SER A 12 20.15 -7.86 25.66
CA SER A 12 21.10 -8.45 26.61
C SER A 12 21.35 -7.52 27.81
N GLY A 13 21.31 -8.06 29.03
CA GLY A 13 21.53 -7.29 30.27
C GLY A 13 20.32 -6.47 30.74
N PHE A 14 19.15 -6.55 30.08
CA PHE A 14 17.95 -5.83 30.50
C PHE A 14 17.06 -6.61 31.47
N GLY A 15 17.44 -7.82 31.85
CA GLY A 15 16.62 -8.72 32.68
C GLY A 15 16.22 -8.17 34.06
N TYR A 16 16.95 -7.19 34.58
CA TYR A 16 16.70 -6.55 35.87
C TYR A 16 15.94 -5.23 35.79
N ARG A 17 15.64 -4.74 34.59
CA ARG A 17 14.90 -3.49 34.39
C ARG A 17 13.41 -3.70 34.53
N LEU A 18 12.76 -2.72 35.15
CA LEU A 18 11.30 -2.68 35.20
C LEU A 18 10.72 -2.24 33.85
N PRO A 19 9.50 -2.66 33.49
CA PRO A 19 8.84 -2.23 32.25
C PRO A 19 8.77 -0.70 32.10
N SER A 20 8.58 0.04 33.19
CA SER A 20 8.56 1.51 33.24
C SER A 20 9.88 2.17 32.89
N GLU A 21 11.00 1.43 32.96
CA GLU A 21 12.34 1.92 32.62
C GLU A 21 12.71 1.63 31.13
N LEU A 22 11.78 1.03 30.39
CA LEU A 22 11.97 0.66 28.98
C LEU A 22 11.23 1.63 28.07
N SER A 23 11.84 1.97 26.93
CA SER A 23 11.13 2.65 25.85
C SER A 23 10.03 1.77 25.26
N GLY A 24 9.02 2.36 24.56
CA GLY A 24 7.93 1.62 23.94
C GLY A 24 8.42 0.50 23.00
N GLY A 25 9.46 0.76 22.18
CA GLY A 25 10.06 -0.26 21.31
C GLY A 25 10.78 -1.36 22.10
N GLN A 26 11.42 -1.03 23.24
CA GLN A 26 12.01 -2.03 24.11
C GLN A 26 10.95 -2.90 24.79
N GLN A 27 9.84 -2.29 25.24
CA GLN A 27 8.70 -3.03 25.79
C GLN A 27 8.13 -4.01 24.75
N GLN A 28 7.99 -3.56 23.50
CA GLN A 28 7.51 -4.40 22.41
C GLN A 28 8.46 -5.59 22.15
N ARG A 29 9.77 -5.34 22.10
CA ARG A 29 10.76 -6.43 21.99
C ARG A 29 10.72 -7.41 23.16
N VAL A 30 10.50 -6.94 24.37
CA VAL A 30 10.29 -7.82 25.52
C VAL A 30 9.03 -8.67 25.36
N ALA A 31 7.93 -8.10 24.83
CA ALA A 31 6.72 -8.86 24.54
C ALA A 31 6.95 -9.97 23.49
N VAL A 32 7.70 -9.65 22.43
CA VAL A 32 8.13 -10.63 21.41
C VAL A 32 9.05 -11.70 22.03
N ALA A 33 10.05 -11.31 22.85
CA ALA A 33 10.93 -12.25 23.54
C ALA A 33 10.16 -13.23 24.44
N ARG A 34 9.16 -12.73 25.15
CA ARG A 34 8.28 -13.54 26.00
C ARG A 34 7.51 -14.61 25.20
N ALA A 35 7.09 -14.28 23.99
CA ALA A 35 6.40 -15.22 23.11
C ALA A 35 7.38 -16.25 22.51
N ILE A 36 8.57 -15.82 22.08
CA ILE A 36 9.57 -16.66 21.41
C ILE A 36 10.27 -17.63 22.37
N VAL A 37 10.45 -17.24 23.65
CA VAL A 37 11.16 -18.06 24.66
C VAL A 37 10.51 -19.42 24.91
N LEU A 38 9.25 -19.57 24.50
CA LEU A 38 8.47 -20.81 24.57
C LEU A 38 8.76 -21.73 23.37
N GLU A 39 9.52 -21.26 22.40
CA GLU A 39 9.85 -21.98 21.14
C GLU A 39 8.57 -22.46 20.40
N PRO A 40 7.61 -21.54 20.12
CA PRO A 40 6.35 -21.92 19.50
C PRO A 40 6.54 -22.29 18.04
N GLU A 41 5.72 -23.20 17.51
CA GLU A 41 5.66 -23.49 16.06
C GLU A 41 5.07 -22.31 15.27
N VAL A 42 4.13 -21.58 15.87
CA VAL A 42 3.46 -20.41 15.26
C VAL A 42 3.43 -19.26 16.26
N LEU A 43 3.90 -18.10 15.82
CA LEU A 43 3.82 -16.84 16.57
C LEU A 43 2.62 -16.02 16.10
N LEU A 44 1.73 -15.69 17.02
CA LEU A 44 0.57 -14.82 16.76
C LEU A 44 0.85 -13.40 17.27
N LEU A 45 0.78 -12.42 16.38
CA LEU A 45 0.97 -11.01 16.67
C LEU A 45 -0.30 -10.25 16.29
N ASP A 46 -1.02 -9.78 17.30
CA ASP A 46 -2.26 -9.03 17.12
C ASP A 46 -1.99 -7.53 17.35
N GLU A 47 -2.05 -6.75 16.29
CA GLU A 47 -1.75 -5.31 16.25
C GLU A 47 -0.49 -4.89 17.05
N PRO A 48 0.66 -5.54 16.86
CA PRO A 48 1.78 -5.39 17.77
C PRO A 48 2.41 -3.98 17.77
N LEU A 49 2.12 -3.12 16.80
CA LEU A 49 2.75 -1.81 16.66
C LEU A 49 1.76 -0.64 16.80
N SER A 50 0.50 -0.89 17.12
CA SER A 50 -0.57 0.11 17.17
C SER A 50 -0.29 1.30 18.12
N ASN A 51 0.46 1.09 19.19
CA ASN A 51 0.74 2.10 20.21
C ASN A 51 2.08 2.84 20.02
N LEU A 52 2.74 2.69 18.85
CA LEU A 52 4.04 3.30 18.58
C LEU A 52 3.92 4.49 17.62
N ASP A 53 4.77 5.50 17.82
CA ASP A 53 4.91 6.58 16.85
C ASP A 53 5.48 6.05 15.50
N ALA A 54 5.27 6.80 14.41
CA ALA A 54 5.59 6.35 13.05
C ALA A 54 7.08 5.98 12.85
N LYS A 55 8.01 6.72 13.48
CA LYS A 55 9.45 6.44 13.36
C LYS A 55 9.85 5.17 14.10
N LEU A 56 9.36 5.01 15.31
CA LEU A 56 9.61 3.85 16.15
C LEU A 56 8.93 2.61 15.56
N ARG A 57 7.70 2.74 15.06
CA ARG A 57 6.94 1.69 14.38
C ARG A 57 7.72 1.09 13.22
N ARG A 58 8.27 1.93 12.32
CA ARG A 58 9.09 1.45 11.21
C ARG A 58 10.30 0.64 11.69
N HIS A 59 11.02 1.12 12.68
CA HIS A 59 12.21 0.45 13.20
C HIS A 59 11.87 -0.90 13.86
N VAL A 60 10.86 -0.93 14.74
CA VAL A 60 10.43 -2.17 15.41
C VAL A 60 9.86 -3.18 14.43
N ARG A 61 9.17 -2.73 13.38
CA ARG A 61 8.69 -3.57 12.27
C ARG A 61 9.83 -4.31 11.59
N GLU A 62 10.89 -3.58 11.23
CA GLU A 62 12.09 -4.17 10.60
C GLU A 62 12.77 -5.18 11.54
N GLU A 63 12.88 -4.87 12.82
CA GLU A 63 13.46 -5.77 13.83
C GLU A 63 12.65 -7.06 13.99
N ILE A 64 11.32 -6.97 14.10
CA ILE A 64 10.43 -8.15 14.19
C ILE A 64 10.62 -9.05 12.97
N ARG A 65 10.65 -8.46 11.76
CA ARG A 65 10.88 -9.21 10.52
C ARG A 65 12.24 -9.93 10.53
N GLN A 66 13.30 -9.24 10.95
CA GLN A 66 14.64 -9.84 11.05
C GLN A 66 14.70 -10.98 12.06
N ILE A 67 14.03 -10.83 13.22
CA ILE A 67 13.96 -11.88 14.24
C ILE A 67 13.23 -13.11 13.68
N GLN A 68 12.07 -12.89 13.04
CA GLN A 68 11.27 -13.95 12.44
C GLN A 68 12.08 -14.73 11.38
N GLN A 69 12.78 -14.02 10.48
CA GLN A 69 13.61 -14.63 9.44
C GLN A 69 14.81 -15.41 10.03
N ARG A 70 15.52 -14.81 11.00
CA ARG A 70 16.68 -15.44 11.65
C ARG A 70 16.32 -16.73 12.38
N LEU A 71 15.13 -16.77 12.98
CA LEU A 71 14.65 -17.93 13.75
C LEU A 71 13.85 -18.93 12.89
N GLY A 72 13.51 -18.56 11.64
CA GLY A 72 12.70 -19.40 10.75
C GLY A 72 11.28 -19.64 11.27
N LEU A 73 10.73 -18.69 12.05
CA LEU A 73 9.42 -18.85 12.68
C LEU A 73 8.29 -18.62 11.68
N THR A 74 7.23 -19.43 11.78
CA THR A 74 5.96 -19.11 11.17
C THR A 74 5.25 -18.07 12.03
N ALA A 75 4.89 -16.92 11.46
CA ALA A 75 4.19 -15.86 12.16
C ALA A 75 2.89 -15.48 11.46
N VAL A 76 1.84 -15.29 12.23
CA VAL A 76 0.58 -14.67 11.79
C VAL A 76 0.55 -13.27 12.39
N TYR A 77 0.54 -12.27 11.52
CA TYR A 77 0.57 -10.86 11.88
C TYR A 77 -0.77 -10.21 11.52
N VAL A 78 -1.53 -9.77 12.51
CA VAL A 78 -2.79 -9.06 12.33
C VAL A 78 -2.54 -7.56 12.45
N THR A 79 -2.95 -6.80 11.46
CA THR A 79 -2.86 -5.33 11.44
C THR A 79 -3.94 -4.73 10.55
N HIS A 80 -4.31 -3.50 10.83
CA HIS A 80 -5.11 -2.66 9.93
C HIS A 80 -4.23 -1.69 9.12
N ASP A 81 -2.93 -1.65 9.38
CA ASP A 81 -1.97 -0.81 8.66
C ASP A 81 -1.42 -1.58 7.44
N GLN A 82 -1.74 -1.07 6.25
CA GLN A 82 -1.35 -1.68 4.97
C GLN A 82 0.16 -1.66 4.77
N GLU A 83 0.85 -0.58 5.18
CA GLU A 83 2.30 -0.48 5.07
C GLU A 83 3.00 -1.52 5.96
N GLU A 84 2.43 -1.79 7.13
CA GLU A 84 2.92 -2.87 7.98
C GLU A 84 2.79 -4.22 7.28
N ALA A 85 1.57 -4.55 6.83
CA ALA A 85 1.30 -5.81 6.16
C ALA A 85 2.22 -6.02 4.95
N MET A 86 2.33 -5.01 4.08
CA MET A 86 3.17 -5.04 2.87
C MET A 86 4.66 -5.22 3.18
N ALA A 87 5.14 -4.66 4.28
CA ALA A 87 6.57 -4.67 4.60
C ALA A 87 7.06 -5.91 5.35
N VAL A 88 6.19 -6.59 6.12
CA VAL A 88 6.62 -7.72 6.97
C VAL A 88 6.21 -9.08 6.43
N SER A 89 5.22 -9.15 5.55
CA SER A 89 4.59 -10.42 5.18
C SER A 89 5.19 -11.02 3.92
N ASP A 90 5.27 -12.34 3.88
CA ASP A 90 5.52 -13.12 2.66
C ASP A 90 4.21 -13.36 1.89
N ARG A 91 3.10 -13.47 2.64
CA ARG A 91 1.74 -13.64 2.13
C ARG A 91 0.77 -12.82 2.97
N ILE A 92 -0.13 -12.12 2.31
CA ILE A 92 -1.16 -11.29 2.93
C ILE A 92 -2.52 -11.88 2.61
N ILE A 93 -3.41 -11.88 3.60
CA ILE A 93 -4.83 -12.23 3.46
C ILE A 93 -5.62 -10.96 3.78
N VAL A 94 -6.29 -10.40 2.78
CA VAL A 94 -7.19 -9.26 2.97
C VAL A 94 -8.58 -9.77 3.24
N MET A 95 -9.17 -9.32 4.35
CA MET A 95 -10.53 -9.69 4.75
C MET A 95 -11.48 -8.51 4.59
N LYS A 96 -12.70 -8.81 4.13
CA LYS A 96 -13.83 -7.87 4.04
C LYS A 96 -15.09 -8.58 4.49
N ASN A 97 -15.82 -8.00 5.43
CA ASN A 97 -17.08 -8.56 5.95
C ASN A 97 -16.94 -10.04 6.42
N ALA A 98 -15.85 -10.35 7.11
CA ALA A 98 -15.49 -11.70 7.60
C ALA A 98 -15.23 -12.74 6.49
N GLU A 99 -15.08 -12.33 5.24
CA GLU A 99 -14.71 -13.17 4.11
C GLU A 99 -13.32 -12.80 3.59
N ILE A 100 -12.62 -13.77 2.99
CA ILE A 100 -11.34 -13.49 2.33
C ILE A 100 -11.63 -12.81 0.99
N ALA A 101 -11.23 -11.55 0.86
CA ALA A 101 -11.39 -10.78 -0.37
C ALA A 101 -10.30 -11.12 -1.39
N GLN A 102 -9.06 -11.20 -0.96
CA GLN A 102 -7.92 -11.65 -1.77
C GLN A 102 -6.78 -12.11 -0.85
N GLU A 103 -6.00 -13.07 -1.34
CA GLU A 103 -4.74 -13.48 -0.73
C GLU A 103 -3.64 -13.54 -1.78
N GLY A 104 -2.40 -13.27 -1.37
CA GLY A 104 -1.25 -13.29 -2.27
C GLY A 104 0.00 -12.70 -1.62
N SER A 105 1.08 -12.60 -2.38
CA SER A 105 2.24 -11.81 -1.97
C SER A 105 1.87 -10.30 -1.93
N PRO A 106 2.64 -9.47 -1.24
CA PRO A 106 2.46 -8.02 -1.31
C PRO A 106 2.37 -7.48 -2.73
N SER A 107 3.25 -7.95 -3.62
CA SER A 107 3.25 -7.54 -5.03
C SER A 107 2.00 -8.00 -5.79
N ASP A 108 1.49 -9.21 -5.52
CA ASP A 108 0.26 -9.70 -6.18
C ASP A 108 -0.95 -8.83 -5.83
N LEU A 109 -1.09 -8.44 -4.56
CA LEU A 109 -2.21 -7.61 -4.11
C LEU A 109 -2.15 -6.19 -4.69
N TYR A 110 -0.95 -5.64 -4.86
CA TYR A 110 -0.73 -4.31 -5.40
C TYR A 110 -0.83 -4.25 -6.91
N GLU A 111 -0.17 -5.21 -7.62
CA GLU A 111 -0.04 -5.24 -9.07
C GLU A 111 -1.20 -5.94 -9.79
N ALA A 112 -1.85 -6.89 -9.10
CA ALA A 112 -2.93 -7.70 -9.67
C ALA A 112 -4.14 -7.77 -8.72
N PRO A 113 -4.73 -6.62 -8.31
CA PRO A 113 -5.93 -6.64 -7.49
C PRO A 113 -7.08 -7.31 -8.24
N ASN A 114 -7.85 -8.14 -7.53
CA ASN A 114 -8.99 -8.86 -8.12
C ASN A 114 -10.28 -8.02 -8.15
N SER A 115 -10.29 -6.87 -7.50
CA SER A 115 -11.47 -6.00 -7.35
C SER A 115 -11.08 -4.56 -7.07
N ALA A 116 -12.01 -3.64 -7.31
CA ALA A 116 -11.88 -2.23 -6.96
C ALA A 116 -11.60 -2.03 -5.46
N PHE A 117 -12.24 -2.85 -4.61
CA PHE A 117 -11.98 -2.82 -3.17
C PHE A 117 -10.52 -3.11 -2.83
N ILE A 118 -9.93 -4.16 -3.39
CA ILE A 118 -8.52 -4.50 -3.13
C ILE A 118 -7.60 -3.42 -3.69
N ALA A 119 -7.90 -2.91 -4.88
CA ALA A 119 -7.11 -1.84 -5.49
C ALA A 119 -7.06 -0.59 -4.62
N ASP A 120 -8.18 -0.18 -4.05
CA ASP A 120 -8.30 0.99 -3.17
C ASP A 120 -7.75 0.70 -1.78
N PHE A 121 -8.06 -0.48 -1.22
CA PHE A 121 -7.61 -0.87 0.11
C PHE A 121 -6.09 -1.05 0.19
N ILE A 122 -5.42 -1.55 -0.86
CA ILE A 122 -3.97 -1.76 -0.90
C ILE A 122 -3.29 -0.60 -1.65
N GLY A 123 -3.01 0.50 -0.92
CA GLY A 123 -2.14 1.58 -1.37
C GLY A 123 -2.79 2.64 -2.24
N ASP A 124 -3.97 3.09 -1.93
CA ASP A 124 -4.75 4.09 -2.63
C ASP A 124 -4.88 3.83 -4.15
N ALA A 125 -6.02 4.12 -4.72
CA ALA A 125 -6.21 4.02 -6.16
C ALA A 125 -7.23 5.02 -6.67
N ASN A 126 -6.97 5.61 -7.83
CA ASN A 126 -7.99 6.25 -8.61
C ASN A 126 -8.70 5.17 -9.44
N LEU A 127 -10.01 5.14 -9.37
CA LEU A 127 -10.86 4.20 -10.08
C LEU A 127 -11.70 4.94 -11.10
N ALA A 128 -11.59 4.56 -12.36
CA ALA A 128 -12.41 5.14 -13.43
C ALA A 128 -13.20 4.04 -14.15
N ALA A 129 -14.49 4.26 -14.32
CA ALA A 129 -15.34 3.37 -15.10
C ALA A 129 -14.87 3.37 -16.56
N CYS A 130 -14.76 2.18 -17.15
CA CYS A 130 -14.36 2.02 -18.55
C CYS A 130 -15.07 0.80 -19.17
N GLU A 131 -14.98 0.68 -20.48
CA GLU A 131 -15.51 -0.45 -21.21
C GLU A 131 -14.40 -1.13 -22.02
N ILE A 132 -14.17 -2.41 -21.79
CA ILE A 132 -13.23 -3.21 -22.59
C ILE A 132 -13.88 -3.50 -23.93
N LYS A 133 -13.32 -2.98 -25.01
CA LYS A 133 -13.83 -3.17 -26.38
C LYS A 133 -13.24 -4.39 -27.05
N THR A 134 -11.94 -4.61 -26.87
CA THR A 134 -11.23 -5.77 -27.45
C THR A 134 -10.12 -6.22 -26.51
N ILE A 135 -9.76 -7.50 -26.62
CA ILE A 135 -8.59 -8.07 -25.94
C ILE A 135 -7.79 -8.83 -26.98
N LEU A 136 -6.52 -8.49 -27.15
CA LEU A 136 -5.61 -9.13 -28.08
C LEU A 136 -4.23 -9.28 -27.40
N ASP A 137 -3.68 -10.48 -27.42
CA ASP A 137 -2.35 -10.79 -26.87
C ASP A 137 -2.14 -10.31 -25.41
N GLY A 138 -3.19 -10.43 -24.57
CA GLY A 138 -3.16 -10.00 -23.17
C GLY A 138 -3.31 -8.49 -22.95
N MET A 139 -3.41 -7.70 -24.03
CA MET A 139 -3.69 -6.27 -23.98
C MET A 139 -5.17 -6.01 -24.27
N ALA A 140 -5.77 -5.15 -23.47
CA ALA A 140 -7.15 -4.70 -23.65
C ALA A 140 -7.18 -3.30 -24.25
N THR A 141 -7.99 -3.08 -25.27
CA THR A 141 -8.38 -1.74 -25.69
C THR A 141 -9.62 -1.35 -24.89
N VAL A 142 -9.49 -0.32 -24.07
CA VAL A 142 -10.56 0.19 -23.23
C VAL A 142 -11.00 1.57 -23.68
N GLN A 143 -12.29 1.81 -23.63
CA GLN A 143 -12.90 3.10 -23.83
C GLN A 143 -13.20 3.73 -22.46
N MET A 144 -12.63 4.89 -22.21
CA MET A 144 -12.86 5.71 -21.03
C MET A 144 -13.24 7.11 -21.51
N ASN A 145 -14.50 7.50 -21.30
CA ASN A 145 -15.11 8.65 -21.95
C ASN A 145 -14.89 8.59 -23.49
N ASP A 146 -14.40 9.66 -24.11
CA ASP A 146 -14.14 9.74 -25.55
C ASP A 146 -12.73 9.26 -25.97
N GLN A 147 -11.94 8.75 -25.01
CA GLN A 147 -10.57 8.32 -25.26
C GLN A 147 -10.43 6.80 -25.21
N SER A 148 -9.62 6.28 -26.11
CA SER A 148 -9.27 4.85 -26.16
C SER A 148 -7.86 4.64 -25.63
N HIS A 149 -7.70 3.69 -24.71
CA HIS A 149 -6.43 3.36 -24.08
C HIS A 149 -6.10 1.89 -24.26
N MET A 150 -4.82 1.58 -24.39
CA MET A 150 -4.32 0.20 -24.33
C MET A 150 -3.75 -0.06 -22.95
N VAL A 151 -4.27 -1.07 -22.26
CA VAL A 151 -3.84 -1.48 -20.92
C VAL A 151 -3.75 -3.00 -20.83
N ARG A 152 -3.06 -3.52 -19.83
CA ARG A 152 -3.02 -4.98 -19.60
C ARG A 152 -4.40 -5.51 -19.23
N GLY A 153 -4.86 -6.52 -19.97
CA GLY A 153 -6.24 -7.03 -19.88
C GLY A 153 -6.60 -7.77 -18.59
N GLY A 154 -5.59 -8.17 -17.76
CA GLY A 154 -5.83 -8.76 -16.44
C GLY A 154 -6.69 -10.03 -16.41
N GLY A 155 -6.85 -10.76 -17.54
CA GLY A 155 -7.72 -11.95 -17.61
C GLY A 155 -9.23 -11.63 -17.65
N LEU A 156 -9.61 -10.36 -17.78
CA LEU A 156 -11.01 -9.95 -17.91
C LEU A 156 -11.57 -10.25 -19.30
N ARG A 157 -12.88 -10.05 -19.44
CA ARG A 157 -13.62 -10.22 -20.72
C ARG A 157 -14.05 -8.85 -21.24
N VAL A 158 -14.39 -8.78 -22.51
CA VAL A 158 -15.04 -7.62 -23.14
C VAL A 158 -16.30 -7.26 -22.34
N GLY A 159 -16.48 -5.96 -22.06
CA GLY A 159 -17.59 -5.43 -21.28
C GLY A 159 -17.15 -4.39 -20.24
N PRO A 160 -18.04 -4.05 -19.29
CA PRO A 160 -17.78 -3.05 -18.26
C PRO A 160 -16.66 -3.49 -17.33
N ALA A 161 -15.80 -2.52 -16.98
CA ALA A 161 -14.67 -2.70 -16.07
C ALA A 161 -14.35 -1.38 -15.35
N GLN A 162 -13.45 -1.43 -14.39
CA GLN A 162 -12.85 -0.24 -13.81
C GLN A 162 -11.35 -0.22 -14.07
N MET A 163 -10.84 0.94 -14.47
CA MET A 163 -9.41 1.18 -14.61
C MET A 163 -8.86 1.66 -13.27
N VAL A 164 -7.84 0.97 -12.79
CA VAL A 164 -7.09 1.27 -11.58
C VAL A 164 -5.86 2.09 -11.95
N MET A 165 -5.75 3.29 -11.39
CA MET A 165 -4.64 4.22 -11.63
C MET A 165 -4.01 4.59 -10.29
N ARG A 166 -2.77 4.18 -10.06
CA ARG A 166 -2.06 4.53 -8.82
C ARG A 166 -1.69 6.01 -8.80
N PRO A 167 -1.82 6.72 -7.66
CA PRO A 167 -1.56 8.16 -7.57
C PRO A 167 -0.19 8.60 -8.07
N HIS A 168 0.85 7.80 -7.84
CA HIS A 168 2.22 8.10 -8.28
C HIS A 168 2.53 7.68 -9.73
N HIS A 169 1.57 7.05 -10.43
CA HIS A 169 1.65 6.78 -11.86
C HIS A 169 0.97 7.86 -12.71
N LEU A 170 0.29 8.82 -12.07
CA LEU A 170 -0.29 9.97 -12.71
C LEU A 170 0.70 11.14 -12.69
N LEU A 171 0.82 11.84 -13.82
CA LEU A 171 1.69 13.00 -13.93
C LEU A 171 0.86 14.25 -14.18
N LEU A 172 1.17 15.33 -13.46
CA LEU A 172 0.57 16.64 -13.72
C LEU A 172 1.42 17.40 -14.75
N ALA A 173 0.76 17.93 -15.76
CA ALA A 173 1.34 18.76 -16.80
C ALA A 173 0.57 20.07 -16.91
N LYS A 174 1.16 21.04 -17.63
CA LYS A 174 0.49 22.31 -17.97
C LYS A 174 -0.77 22.03 -18.81
N PRO A 175 -1.79 22.89 -18.71
CA PRO A 175 -3.00 22.73 -19.52
C PRO A 175 -2.65 22.72 -21.02
N ASN A 176 -3.52 22.09 -21.81
CA ASN A 176 -3.36 21.86 -23.26
C ASN A 176 -2.27 20.82 -23.67
N THR A 177 -1.70 20.08 -22.74
CA THR A 177 -0.97 18.85 -23.03
C THR A 177 -1.95 17.67 -23.15
N SER A 178 -1.53 16.60 -23.84
CA SER A 178 -2.32 15.37 -23.90
C SER A 178 -2.58 14.82 -22.48
N GLY A 179 -3.82 14.43 -22.19
CA GLY A 179 -4.23 13.90 -20.89
C GLY A 179 -5.64 14.36 -20.52
N ILE A 180 -6.03 14.05 -19.29
CA ILE A 180 -7.33 14.40 -18.74
C ILE A 180 -7.26 15.83 -18.21
N ALA A 181 -8.11 16.72 -18.73
CA ALA A 181 -8.19 18.09 -18.26
C ALA A 181 -8.76 18.14 -16.82
N GLY A 182 -8.15 18.97 -15.98
CA GLY A 182 -8.61 19.12 -14.59
C GLY A 182 -8.17 20.43 -13.96
N GLN A 183 -8.64 20.63 -12.73
CA GLN A 183 -8.27 21.77 -11.90
C GLN A 183 -7.80 21.28 -10.54
N VAL A 184 -6.70 21.81 -10.05
CA VAL A 184 -6.17 21.48 -8.72
C VAL A 184 -7.14 22.01 -7.67
N ALA A 185 -7.83 21.12 -6.97
CA ALA A 185 -8.70 21.44 -5.85
C ALA A 185 -7.93 21.59 -4.54
N TYR A 186 -6.87 20.79 -4.37
CA TYR A 186 -6.04 20.79 -3.17
C TYR A 186 -4.60 20.41 -3.50
N ALA A 187 -3.63 20.99 -2.77
CA ALA A 187 -2.22 20.66 -2.87
C ALA A 187 -1.59 20.67 -1.47
N ALA A 188 -0.93 19.55 -1.08
CA ALA A 188 -0.21 19.42 0.19
C ALA A 188 1.26 19.11 -0.07
N TYR A 189 2.15 19.98 0.36
CA TYR A 189 3.59 19.76 0.31
C TYR A 189 4.06 18.96 1.52
N LEU A 190 4.62 17.78 1.30
CA LEU A 190 5.10 16.86 2.34
C LEU A 190 6.63 16.72 2.38
N GLY A 191 7.36 17.68 1.81
CA GLY A 191 8.82 17.70 1.76
C GLY A 191 9.38 16.92 0.58
N LYS A 192 9.23 15.60 0.57
CA LYS A 192 9.73 14.72 -0.50
C LYS A 192 8.77 14.60 -1.70
N GLU A 193 7.51 14.95 -1.51
CA GLU A 193 6.45 14.84 -2.51
C GLU A 193 5.39 15.90 -2.29
N ILE A 194 4.57 16.10 -3.30
CA ILE A 194 3.35 16.92 -3.22
C ILE A 194 2.16 16.02 -3.57
N GLN A 195 1.16 16.04 -2.71
CA GLN A 195 -0.10 15.36 -2.91
C GLN A 195 -1.13 16.36 -3.45
N TYR A 196 -1.75 16.00 -4.56
CA TYR A 196 -2.77 16.80 -5.22
C TYR A 196 -4.10 16.08 -5.26
N THR A 197 -5.18 16.85 -5.08
CA THR A 197 -6.52 16.45 -5.49
C THR A 197 -6.89 17.28 -6.72
N VAL A 198 -7.20 16.62 -7.82
CA VAL A 198 -7.54 17.25 -9.09
C VAL A 198 -8.96 16.88 -9.49
N GLU A 199 -9.84 17.89 -9.60
CA GLU A 199 -11.19 17.68 -10.13
C GLU A 199 -11.12 17.60 -11.66
N SER A 200 -11.72 16.55 -12.21
CA SER A 200 -11.72 16.27 -13.64
C SER A 200 -13.03 15.67 -14.09
N GLU A 201 -13.19 15.44 -15.40
CA GLU A 201 -14.35 14.72 -15.96
C GLU A 201 -14.47 13.25 -15.50
N LEU A 202 -13.40 12.66 -14.97
CA LEU A 202 -13.41 11.32 -14.36
C LEU A 202 -13.73 11.36 -12.87
N GLY A 203 -14.06 12.54 -12.32
CA GLY A 203 -14.20 12.79 -10.90
C GLY A 203 -12.92 13.32 -10.27
N SER A 204 -12.84 13.20 -8.96
CA SER A 204 -11.70 13.63 -8.17
C SER A 204 -10.56 12.64 -8.29
N LEU A 205 -9.40 13.07 -8.79
CA LEU A 205 -8.19 12.27 -8.93
C LEU A 205 -7.16 12.65 -7.87
N PHE A 206 -6.65 11.65 -7.17
CA PHE A 206 -5.54 11.81 -6.23
C PHE A 206 -4.22 11.55 -6.97
N VAL A 207 -3.30 12.52 -6.92
CA VAL A 207 -2.01 12.47 -7.64
C VAL A 207 -0.87 12.75 -6.67
N ILE A 208 0.16 11.91 -6.69
CA ILE A 208 1.38 12.10 -5.92
C ILE A 208 2.51 12.43 -6.88
N SER A 209 3.11 13.61 -6.69
CA SER A 209 4.23 14.09 -7.52
C SER A 209 5.50 14.22 -6.69
N ASN A 210 6.59 13.64 -7.17
CA ASN A 210 7.93 13.83 -6.61
C ASN A 210 8.63 15.08 -7.17
N VAL A 211 8.01 15.79 -8.11
CA VAL A 211 8.51 17.07 -8.64
C VAL A 211 8.03 18.19 -7.74
N VAL A 212 8.94 18.70 -6.91
CA VAL A 212 8.64 19.67 -5.85
C VAL A 212 9.11 21.10 -6.15
N GLU A 213 9.93 21.29 -7.21
CA GLU A 213 10.55 22.59 -7.51
C GLU A 213 9.56 23.60 -8.12
N GLN A 214 8.57 23.13 -8.85
CA GLN A 214 7.56 23.97 -9.51
C GLN A 214 6.15 23.43 -9.24
N PRO A 215 5.63 23.56 -8.00
CA PRO A 215 4.35 23.00 -7.65
C PRO A 215 3.19 23.75 -8.32
N PHE A 216 2.18 23.01 -8.74
CA PHE A 216 0.89 23.59 -9.06
C PHE A 216 0.20 24.05 -7.77
N LYS A 217 -0.60 25.10 -7.88
CA LYS A 217 -1.36 25.66 -6.75
C LYS A 217 -2.83 25.33 -6.88
N GLN A 218 -3.55 25.41 -5.79
CA GLN A 218 -5.00 25.35 -5.79
C GLN A 218 -5.57 26.36 -6.79
N GLY A 219 -6.48 25.91 -7.64
CA GLY A 219 -7.10 26.68 -8.71
C GLY A 219 -6.40 26.60 -10.04
N ASP A 220 -5.16 26.09 -10.11
CA ASP A 220 -4.45 25.95 -11.38
C ASP A 220 -5.15 24.91 -12.29
N ALA A 221 -5.30 25.28 -13.56
CA ALA A 221 -5.69 24.33 -14.59
C ALA A 221 -4.50 23.42 -14.93
N VAL A 222 -4.75 22.12 -15.04
CA VAL A 222 -3.73 21.10 -15.30
C VAL A 222 -4.23 20.06 -16.29
N SER A 223 -3.31 19.29 -16.83
CA SER A 223 -3.60 18.06 -17.56
C SER A 223 -3.02 16.87 -16.79
N VAL A 224 -3.86 15.89 -16.47
CA VAL A 224 -3.43 14.65 -15.80
C VAL A 224 -3.07 13.62 -16.86
N GLN A 225 -1.79 13.27 -16.93
CA GLN A 225 -1.27 12.28 -17.87
C GLN A 225 -1.29 10.90 -17.22
N LEU A 226 -1.86 9.93 -17.93
CA LEU A 226 -1.98 8.55 -17.48
C LEU A 226 -0.87 7.69 -18.07
N ASN A 227 -0.13 6.98 -17.23
CA ASN A 227 0.75 5.91 -17.67
C ASN A 227 -0.05 4.60 -17.83
N THR A 228 -0.48 4.31 -19.05
CA THR A 228 -1.32 3.13 -19.35
C THR A 228 -0.62 1.80 -19.16
N ASP A 229 0.71 1.74 -19.24
CA ASP A 229 1.49 0.51 -19.00
C ASP A 229 1.40 0.04 -17.55
N LEU A 230 1.20 1.00 -16.65
CA LEU A 230 1.09 0.78 -15.21
C LEU A 230 -0.36 0.71 -14.70
N ALA A 231 -1.33 1.08 -15.54
CA ALA A 231 -2.75 0.92 -15.20
C ALA A 231 -3.14 -0.56 -15.16
N ARG A 232 -4.16 -0.87 -14.37
CA ARG A 232 -4.72 -2.21 -14.25
C ARG A 232 -6.22 -2.16 -14.46
N LEU A 233 -6.81 -3.30 -14.80
CA LEU A 233 -8.26 -3.44 -14.92
C LEU A 233 -8.79 -4.38 -13.85
N VAL A 234 -9.91 -4.01 -13.27
CA VAL A 234 -10.67 -4.85 -12.34
C VAL A 234 -12.13 -4.94 -12.80
N PRO A 235 -12.89 -5.95 -12.37
CA PRO A 235 -14.32 -6.04 -12.65
C PRO A 235 -15.07 -4.77 -12.21
N ALA A 236 -16.14 -4.41 -12.93
CA ALA A 236 -17.02 -3.28 -12.61
C ALA A 236 -17.79 -3.49 -11.30
#